data_7920277d387752c38c17fbee9328d573
#
_entry.id   7920277d387752c38c17fbee9328d573
#
_cell.length_a   1.000
_cell.length_b   1.000
_cell.length_c   1.000
_cell.angle_alpha   90.00
_cell.angle_beta   90.00
_cell.angle_gamma   90.00
#
_symmetry.space_group_name_H-M   'P 1'
#
loop_
_entity.id
_entity.type
_entity.pdbx_description
1 polymer ?
#
loop_
_entity_poly.entity_id
_entity_poly.type
_entity_poly.pdbx_seq_one_letter_code
_entity_poly.pdbx_strand_id
1 'polypeptide(L)'
;MVKKIKVLLISALLIISSLYVVNAEDVLQEGLNRSLNNLGEAIQSALPGPGDTEITINTQDNYDLRYSILAVRPLMMNPYSSISNKHLYFTQLRLANHEPYADGDQRTLFNAGIGFRTLAQDNNAILGLNLFYDHEFEQEHQRVSLGAEYLTSVFEVYANRYERLSEIAKYGTTTETVLDGYDVHIMGQLPYLPWGKVAYNNYSWNATGKDTQGERYSLEAQILRNMVFEIGQSDPETSSKEDFFKLTLRWPANQLSLIHI
;
A
#
# COMPACT_ATOMS: atom_id res chain seq x y z
N MET A 1 7.55 8.89 22.82
CA MET A 1 6.87 7.92 21.96
C MET A 1 7.86 7.10 21.15
N VAL A 2 8.81 7.69 20.47
CA VAL A 2 9.90 7.03 19.67
C VAL A 2 10.62 5.92 20.46
N LYS A 3 10.92 6.11 21.75
CA LYS A 3 11.52 5.06 22.60
C LYS A 3 10.63 3.82 22.74
N LYS A 4 9.30 3.98 22.79
CA LYS A 4 8.35 2.85 22.90
C LYS A 4 8.24 2.09 21.58
N ILE A 5 8.26 2.78 20.45
CA ILE A 5 8.23 2.16 19.11
C ILE A 5 9.54 1.40 18.84
N LYS A 6 10.69 2.00 19.16
CA LYS A 6 12.00 1.30 19.07
C LYS A 6 12.07 0.06 19.97
N VAL A 7 11.49 0.13 21.17
CA VAL A 7 11.41 -1.03 22.07
C VAL A 7 10.47 -2.09 21.50
N LEU A 8 9.33 -1.70 20.93
CA LEU A 8 8.40 -2.63 20.29
C LEU A 8 9.02 -3.29 19.05
N LEU A 9 9.75 -2.52 18.23
CA LEU A 9 10.45 -3.03 17.06
C LEU A 9 11.61 -3.98 17.43
N ILE A 10 12.40 -3.63 18.44
CA ILE A 10 13.46 -4.50 18.97
C ILE A 10 12.83 -5.74 19.61
N SER A 11 11.71 -5.61 20.32
CA SER A 11 10.99 -6.76 20.89
C SER A 11 10.38 -7.63 19.78
N ALA A 12 9.83 -7.06 18.73
CA ALA A 12 9.32 -7.80 17.56
C ALA A 12 10.47 -8.50 16.81
N LEU A 13 11.61 -7.82 16.60
CA LEU A 13 12.79 -8.44 16.00
C LEU A 13 13.39 -9.54 16.90
N LEU A 14 13.42 -9.34 18.21
CA LEU A 14 13.87 -10.34 19.18
C LEU A 14 12.90 -11.52 19.28
N ILE A 15 11.60 -11.28 19.17
CA ILE A 15 10.59 -12.34 19.06
C ILE A 15 10.77 -13.11 17.75
N ILE A 16 10.99 -12.42 16.64
CA ILE A 16 11.26 -13.04 15.34
C ILE A 16 12.60 -13.80 15.37
N SER A 17 13.65 -13.26 15.99
CA SER A 17 14.95 -13.96 16.11
C SER A 17 14.91 -15.11 17.14
N SER A 18 14.10 -15.02 18.19
CA SER A 18 13.90 -16.09 19.16
C SER A 18 12.98 -17.20 18.62
N LEU A 19 12.16 -16.91 17.62
CA LEU A 19 11.38 -17.91 16.87
C LEU A 19 12.27 -18.85 16.03
N TYR A 20 13.55 -18.51 15.83
CA TYR A 20 14.52 -19.39 15.15
C TYR A 20 15.19 -20.43 16.05
N VAL A 21 14.90 -20.45 17.34
CA VAL A 21 15.50 -21.41 18.28
C VAL A 21 14.44 -22.02 19.17
N VAL A 22 14.08 -23.28 18.89
CA VAL A 22 13.37 -24.27 19.73
C VAL A 22 11.99 -24.73 19.19
N ASN A 23 11.70 -26.01 19.33
CA ASN A 23 10.50 -26.78 18.96
C ASN A 23 9.10 -26.22 19.35
N ALA A 24 9.01 -25.02 19.90
CA ALA A 24 7.77 -24.25 20.06
C ALA A 24 7.37 -23.48 18.77
N GLU A 25 8.29 -23.41 17.80
CA GLU A 25 8.11 -22.70 16.54
C GLU A 25 6.95 -23.27 15.71
N ASP A 26 6.87 -24.58 15.59
CA ASP A 26 5.89 -25.23 14.75
C ASP A 26 4.45 -24.96 15.22
N VAL A 27 4.22 -24.96 16.56
CA VAL A 27 2.89 -24.73 17.14
C VAL A 27 2.46 -23.27 17.01
N LEU A 28 3.37 -22.31 17.23
CA LEU A 28 3.08 -20.88 17.07
C LEU A 28 2.90 -20.53 15.59
N GLN A 29 3.73 -21.06 14.72
CA GLN A 29 3.64 -20.83 13.28
C GLN A 29 2.37 -21.47 12.70
N GLU A 30 2.01 -22.68 13.14
CA GLU A 30 0.76 -23.31 12.76
C GLU A 30 -0.46 -22.55 13.28
N GLY A 31 -0.44 -22.08 14.52
CA GLY A 31 -1.50 -21.26 15.10
C GLY A 31 -1.67 -19.92 14.37
N LEU A 32 -0.56 -19.25 14.05
CA LEU A 32 -0.56 -18.01 13.27
C LEU A 32 -1.10 -18.24 11.86
N ASN A 33 -0.61 -19.28 11.17
CA ASN A 33 -1.06 -19.63 9.83
C ASN A 33 -2.57 -19.98 9.80
N ARG A 34 -3.09 -20.70 10.81
CA ARG A 34 -4.52 -20.97 10.94
C ARG A 34 -5.32 -19.67 11.11
N SER A 35 -4.87 -18.79 11.99
CA SER A 35 -5.54 -17.49 12.24
C SER A 35 -5.57 -16.64 10.98
N LEU A 36 -4.45 -16.57 10.25
CA LEU A 36 -4.34 -15.83 8.98
C LEU A 36 -5.22 -16.46 7.89
N ASN A 37 -5.30 -17.79 7.82
CA ASN A 37 -6.17 -18.47 6.87
C ASN A 37 -7.64 -18.22 7.18
N ASN A 38 -8.07 -18.32 8.44
CA ASN A 38 -9.45 -18.03 8.86
C ASN A 38 -9.84 -16.58 8.55
N LEU A 39 -8.92 -15.63 8.80
CA LEU A 39 -9.12 -14.22 8.43
C LEU A 39 -9.24 -14.08 6.91
N GLY A 40 -8.38 -14.75 6.15
CA GLY A 40 -8.42 -14.77 4.68
C GLY A 40 -9.72 -15.32 4.13
N GLU A 41 -10.24 -16.41 4.68
CA GLU A 41 -11.53 -16.99 4.30
C GLU A 41 -12.70 -16.03 4.59
N ALA A 42 -12.68 -15.37 5.74
CA ALA A 42 -13.69 -14.36 6.10
C ALA A 42 -13.67 -13.18 5.12
N ILE A 43 -12.49 -12.69 4.75
CA ILE A 43 -12.30 -11.59 3.80
C ILE A 43 -12.73 -12.01 2.39
N GLN A 44 -12.31 -13.18 1.92
CA GLN A 44 -12.71 -13.69 0.60
C GLN A 44 -14.22 -13.94 0.51
N SER A 45 -14.85 -14.33 1.62
CA SER A 45 -16.30 -14.46 1.71
C SER A 45 -17.01 -13.09 1.60
N ALA A 46 -16.43 -12.05 2.21
CA ALA A 46 -16.97 -10.69 2.16
C ALA A 46 -16.69 -9.98 0.82
N LEU A 47 -15.56 -10.29 0.18
CA LEU A 47 -15.10 -9.71 -1.09
C LEU A 47 -14.81 -10.83 -2.11
N PRO A 48 -15.84 -11.53 -2.59
CA PRO A 48 -15.66 -12.71 -3.43
C PRO A 48 -15.10 -12.36 -4.81
N GLY A 49 -14.56 -13.37 -5.47
CA GLY A 49 -14.05 -13.30 -6.83
C GLY A 49 -12.53 -13.50 -6.89
N PRO A 50 -12.01 -13.77 -8.11
CA PRO A 50 -10.58 -13.92 -8.33
C PRO A 50 -9.87 -12.58 -8.12
N GLY A 51 -8.61 -12.61 -7.71
CA GLY A 51 -7.77 -11.44 -7.50
C GLY A 51 -7.26 -11.33 -6.07
N ASP A 52 -6.65 -10.21 -5.77
CA ASP A 52 -5.96 -9.97 -4.51
C ASP A 52 -6.78 -9.11 -3.55
N THR A 53 -6.64 -9.39 -2.27
CA THR A 53 -7.16 -8.56 -1.19
C THR A 53 -6.05 -8.32 -0.20
N GLU A 54 -5.85 -7.07 0.19
CA GLU A 54 -4.83 -6.66 1.16
C GLU A 54 -5.46 -5.93 2.34
N ILE A 55 -4.95 -6.21 3.53
CA ILE A 55 -5.19 -5.39 4.72
C ILE A 55 -3.86 -4.77 5.12
N THR A 56 -3.85 -3.47 5.30
CA THR A 56 -2.67 -2.74 5.74
C THR A 56 -2.95 -2.07 7.08
N ILE A 57 -1.99 -2.17 7.99
CA ILE A 57 -1.95 -1.46 9.27
C ILE A 57 -0.67 -0.63 9.26
N ASN A 58 -0.79 0.67 9.50
CA ASN A 58 0.32 1.60 9.45
C ASN A 58 0.34 2.49 10.69
N THR A 59 1.52 2.63 11.28
CA THR A 59 1.80 3.61 12.33
C THR A 59 2.86 4.57 11.87
N GLN A 60 2.72 5.83 12.21
CA GLN A 60 3.67 6.88 11.91
C GLN A 60 3.77 7.81 13.12
N ASP A 61 4.94 8.39 13.36
CA ASP A 61 5.11 9.35 14.45
C ASP A 61 4.09 10.50 14.31
N ASN A 62 3.54 10.91 15.44
CA ASN A 62 2.53 11.99 15.54
C ASN A 62 1.16 11.71 14.91
N TYR A 63 0.91 10.52 14.37
CA TYR A 63 -0.38 10.11 13.82
C TYR A 63 -0.95 8.91 14.57
N ASP A 64 -2.27 8.82 14.57
CA ASP A 64 -2.99 7.65 15.06
C ASP A 64 -2.81 6.43 14.14
N LEU A 65 -3.24 5.28 14.63
CA LEU A 65 -3.19 4.04 13.85
C LEU A 65 -4.04 4.16 12.58
N ARG A 66 -3.42 3.92 11.43
CA ARG A 66 -4.09 3.91 10.13
C ARG A 66 -4.22 2.48 9.61
N TYR A 67 -5.35 2.19 9.00
CA TYR A 67 -5.62 0.89 8.39
C TYR A 67 -6.35 1.06 7.07
N SER A 68 -6.20 0.07 6.20
CA SER A 68 -6.94 0.01 4.95
C SER A 68 -7.21 -1.42 4.52
N ILE A 69 -8.28 -1.58 3.75
CA ILE A 69 -8.56 -2.79 2.99
C ILE A 69 -8.56 -2.43 1.51
N LEU A 70 -7.86 -3.21 0.71
CA LEU A 70 -7.72 -3.06 -0.73
C LEU A 70 -8.15 -4.34 -1.41
N ALA A 71 -8.96 -4.25 -2.46
CA ALA A 71 -9.33 -5.36 -3.32
C ALA A 71 -9.00 -5.04 -4.78
N VAL A 72 -8.25 -5.92 -5.43
CA VAL A 72 -7.96 -5.85 -6.87
C VAL A 72 -8.62 -7.02 -7.56
N ARG A 73 -9.42 -6.76 -8.59
CA ARG A 73 -10.19 -7.78 -9.29
C ARG A 73 -10.00 -7.66 -10.81
N PRO A 74 -9.68 -8.76 -11.53
CA PRO A 74 -9.63 -8.74 -12.98
C PRO A 74 -11.02 -8.51 -13.56
N LEU A 75 -11.14 -7.60 -14.53
CA LEU A 75 -12.41 -7.28 -15.18
C LEU A 75 -12.76 -8.26 -16.31
N MET A 76 -11.76 -8.84 -16.95
CA MET A 76 -11.94 -9.81 -18.03
C MET A 76 -11.02 -10.99 -17.79
N MET A 77 -11.59 -12.08 -17.35
CA MET A 77 -10.98 -13.41 -17.43
C MET A 77 -11.81 -14.23 -18.40
N ASN A 78 -11.35 -14.39 -19.63
CA ASN A 78 -11.84 -15.46 -20.47
C ASN A 78 -10.86 -16.63 -20.34
N PRO A 79 -11.13 -17.62 -19.48
CA PRO A 79 -10.23 -18.76 -19.26
C PRO A 79 -10.10 -19.65 -20.49
N TYR A 80 -10.91 -19.42 -21.52
CA TYR A 80 -10.96 -20.22 -22.77
C TYR A 80 -10.38 -19.50 -23.98
N SER A 81 -9.90 -18.25 -23.86
CA SER A 81 -9.27 -17.57 -24.98
C SER A 81 -7.79 -17.93 -25.04
N SER A 82 -7.43 -18.71 -26.03
CA SER A 82 -6.04 -19.01 -26.40
C SER A 82 -5.30 -17.82 -27.06
N ILE A 83 -5.93 -16.67 -27.09
CA ILE A 83 -5.30 -15.42 -27.59
C ILE A 83 -4.39 -14.92 -26.47
N SER A 84 -3.10 -14.88 -26.78
CA SER A 84 -2.00 -14.27 -25.99
C SER A 84 -2.47 -13.42 -24.81
N ASN A 85 -2.53 -14.02 -23.60
CA ASN A 85 -2.91 -13.34 -22.36
C ASN A 85 -1.84 -12.34 -21.89
N LYS A 86 -1.39 -11.46 -22.80
CA LYS A 86 -0.41 -10.40 -22.50
C LYS A 86 -1.05 -9.17 -21.85
N HIS A 87 -2.36 -9.13 -21.79
CA HIS A 87 -3.11 -7.95 -21.34
C HIS A 87 -4.03 -8.30 -20.19
N LEU A 88 -4.05 -7.45 -19.17
CA LEU A 88 -4.91 -7.55 -18.00
C LEU A 88 -5.64 -6.22 -17.80
N TYR A 89 -6.96 -6.25 -17.73
CA TYR A 89 -7.79 -5.16 -17.23
C TYR A 89 -8.25 -5.50 -15.81
N PHE A 90 -8.16 -4.56 -14.91
CA PHE A 90 -8.55 -4.78 -13.52
C PHE A 90 -9.29 -3.58 -12.95
N THR A 91 -10.06 -3.82 -11.90
CA THR A 91 -10.58 -2.78 -11.01
C THR A 91 -9.91 -2.89 -9.66
N GLN A 92 -9.79 -1.75 -8.99
CA GLN A 92 -9.29 -1.65 -7.63
C GLN A 92 -10.29 -0.88 -6.78
N LEU A 93 -10.55 -1.39 -5.58
CA LEU A 93 -11.35 -0.73 -4.56
C LEU A 93 -10.55 -0.69 -3.27
N ARG A 94 -10.49 0.46 -2.62
CA ARG A 94 -9.84 0.63 -1.32
C ARG A 94 -10.73 1.42 -0.38
N LEU A 95 -10.78 0.97 0.86
CA LEU A 95 -11.34 1.71 1.98
C LEU A 95 -10.25 1.87 3.04
N ALA A 96 -10.04 3.08 3.51
CA ALA A 96 -8.99 3.40 4.47
C ALA A 96 -9.49 4.42 5.49
N ASN A 97 -8.94 4.38 6.71
CA ASN A 97 -8.99 5.56 7.53
C ASN A 97 -7.82 6.48 7.16
N HIS A 98 -8.06 7.76 7.26
CA HIS A 98 -7.13 8.82 6.93
C HIS A 98 -7.16 9.89 8.03
N GLU A 99 -5.99 10.41 8.38
CA GLU A 99 -5.84 11.50 9.33
C GLU A 99 -5.02 12.58 8.62
N PRO A 100 -5.65 13.70 8.19
CA PRO A 100 -4.97 14.72 7.40
C PRO A 100 -3.94 15.53 8.19
N TYR A 101 -4.12 15.58 9.53
CA TYR A 101 -3.23 16.30 10.44
C TYR A 101 -2.91 15.43 11.65
N ALA A 102 -1.72 15.58 12.22
CA ALA A 102 -1.38 14.99 13.50
C ALA A 102 -2.34 15.50 14.61
N ASP A 103 -2.85 14.60 15.44
CA ASP A 103 -3.87 14.86 16.45
C ASP A 103 -5.21 15.39 15.87
N GLY A 104 -5.47 15.12 14.61
CA GLY A 104 -6.73 15.44 13.92
C GLY A 104 -7.76 14.33 14.02
N ASP A 105 -8.99 14.64 13.57
CA ASP A 105 -10.05 13.65 13.48
C ASP A 105 -9.76 12.63 12.37
N GLN A 106 -10.02 11.36 12.66
CA GLN A 106 -9.92 10.30 11.67
C GLN A 106 -11.06 10.39 10.67
N ARG A 107 -10.74 10.21 9.38
CA ARG A 107 -11.66 10.30 8.26
C ARG A 107 -11.64 9.03 7.42
N THR A 108 -12.71 8.82 6.69
CA THR A 108 -12.88 7.65 5.83
C THR A 108 -12.58 8.02 4.38
N LEU A 109 -11.59 7.37 3.81
CA LEU A 109 -11.18 7.52 2.41
C LEU A 109 -11.60 6.31 1.61
N PHE A 110 -12.36 6.53 0.56
CA PHE A 110 -12.68 5.54 -0.47
C PHE A 110 -11.89 5.85 -1.74
N ASN A 111 -11.27 4.82 -2.31
CA ASN A 111 -10.59 4.89 -3.60
C ASN A 111 -11.15 3.81 -4.50
N ALA A 112 -11.52 4.18 -5.73
CA ALA A 112 -11.97 3.26 -6.75
C ALA A 112 -11.31 3.57 -8.08
N GLY A 113 -10.94 2.55 -8.84
CA GLY A 113 -10.31 2.76 -10.12
C GLY A 113 -10.26 1.55 -11.02
N ILE A 114 -9.76 1.81 -12.21
CA ILE A 114 -9.52 0.81 -13.24
C ILE A 114 -8.07 0.91 -13.70
N GLY A 115 -7.53 -0.22 -14.12
CA GLY A 115 -6.18 -0.27 -14.66
C GLY A 115 -6.05 -1.27 -15.81
N PHE A 116 -4.99 -1.07 -16.53
CA PHE A 116 -4.56 -1.91 -17.63
C PHE A 116 -3.08 -2.25 -17.45
N ARG A 117 -2.72 -3.52 -17.63
CA ARG A 117 -1.34 -4.02 -17.63
C ARG A 117 -1.08 -4.83 -18.90
N THR A 118 0.13 -4.74 -19.39
CA THR A 118 0.58 -5.55 -20.52
C THR A 118 2.00 -6.04 -20.32
N LEU A 119 2.26 -7.28 -20.72
CA LEU A 119 3.60 -7.84 -20.76
C LEU A 119 4.39 -7.20 -21.91
N ALA A 120 5.60 -6.77 -21.62
CA ALA A 120 6.56 -6.15 -22.53
C ALA A 120 7.92 -6.84 -22.44
N GLN A 121 8.86 -6.48 -23.32
CA GLN A 121 10.23 -6.97 -23.32
C GLN A 121 10.33 -8.52 -23.25
N ASP A 122 9.65 -9.19 -24.15
CA ASP A 122 9.59 -10.67 -24.20
C ASP A 122 9.13 -11.31 -22.86
N ASN A 123 8.16 -10.67 -22.22
CA ASN A 123 7.56 -11.04 -20.93
C ASN A 123 8.47 -10.82 -19.69
N ASN A 124 9.51 -10.01 -19.80
CA ASN A 124 10.39 -9.68 -18.69
C ASN A 124 9.99 -8.39 -17.95
N ALA A 125 9.02 -7.65 -18.48
CA ALA A 125 8.49 -6.44 -17.86
C ALA A 125 6.98 -6.35 -18.04
N ILE A 126 6.34 -5.63 -17.12
CA ILE A 126 4.94 -5.22 -17.20
C ILE A 126 4.91 -3.70 -17.31
N LEU A 127 4.15 -3.22 -18.28
CA LEU A 127 3.76 -1.82 -18.39
C LEU A 127 2.30 -1.69 -17.98
N GLY A 128 1.98 -0.71 -17.15
CA GLY A 128 0.62 -0.46 -16.71
C GLY A 128 0.24 1.00 -16.75
N LEU A 129 -1.07 1.21 -16.88
CA LEU A 129 -1.73 2.51 -16.75
C LEU A 129 -2.95 2.33 -15.85
N ASN A 130 -3.24 3.32 -15.03
CA ASN A 130 -4.39 3.28 -14.15
C ASN A 130 -5.03 4.67 -14.00
N LEU A 131 -6.31 4.66 -13.67
CA LEU A 131 -7.10 5.83 -13.38
C LEU A 131 -7.89 5.57 -12.09
N PHE A 132 -7.74 6.42 -11.09
CA PHE A 132 -8.41 6.31 -9.82
C PHE A 132 -9.20 7.56 -9.46
N TYR A 133 -10.23 7.36 -8.65
CA TYR A 133 -11.03 8.37 -8.01
C TYR A 133 -10.95 8.16 -6.50
N ASP A 134 -10.63 9.24 -5.78
CA ASP A 134 -10.59 9.30 -4.32
C ASP A 134 -11.77 10.12 -3.80
N HIS A 135 -12.41 9.65 -2.73
CA HIS A 135 -13.47 10.36 -2.03
C HIS A 135 -13.28 10.23 -0.51
N GLU A 136 -13.13 11.34 0.16
CA GLU A 136 -13.18 11.45 1.62
C GLU A 136 -14.60 11.85 2.02
N PHE A 137 -15.24 11.04 2.87
CA PHE A 137 -16.67 11.18 3.16
C PHE A 137 -17.00 12.37 4.07
N GLU A 138 -16.15 12.66 5.05
CA GLU A 138 -16.45 13.62 6.11
C GLU A 138 -16.45 15.06 5.61
N GLN A 139 -15.58 15.40 4.66
CA GLN A 139 -15.46 16.76 4.07
C GLN A 139 -15.80 16.78 2.58
N GLU A 140 -16.27 15.66 2.05
CA GLU A 140 -16.60 15.51 0.62
C GLU A 140 -15.47 15.87 -0.32
N HIS A 141 -14.23 15.67 0.13
CA HIS A 141 -13.05 15.90 -0.68
C HIS A 141 -12.94 14.87 -1.79
N GLN A 142 -12.71 15.33 -3.02
CA GLN A 142 -12.66 14.48 -4.21
C GLN A 142 -11.42 14.78 -5.04
N ARG A 143 -10.83 13.70 -5.57
CA ARG A 143 -9.63 13.76 -6.40
C ARG A 143 -9.64 12.65 -7.43
N VAL A 144 -9.05 12.89 -8.61
CA VAL A 144 -8.73 11.85 -9.59
C VAL A 144 -7.22 11.73 -9.71
N SER A 145 -6.77 10.54 -10.11
CA SER A 145 -5.36 10.33 -10.42
C SER A 145 -5.17 9.49 -11.67
N LEU A 146 -4.14 9.82 -12.43
CA LEU A 146 -3.63 9.02 -13.55
C LEU A 146 -2.27 8.48 -13.14
N GLY A 147 -2.10 7.16 -13.24
CA GLY A 147 -0.86 6.47 -12.89
C GLY A 147 -0.27 5.69 -14.05
N ALA A 148 1.04 5.56 -14.02
CA ALA A 148 1.82 4.68 -14.89
C ALA A 148 2.70 3.79 -14.03
N GLU A 149 2.93 2.55 -14.47
CA GLU A 149 3.75 1.58 -13.78
C GLU A 149 4.67 0.81 -14.74
N TYR A 150 5.87 0.53 -14.26
CA TYR A 150 6.84 -0.32 -14.91
C TYR A 150 7.38 -1.31 -13.89
N LEU A 151 7.10 -2.60 -14.11
CA LEU A 151 7.42 -3.66 -13.15
C LEU A 151 8.30 -4.71 -13.81
N THR A 152 9.34 -5.11 -13.11
CA THR A 152 10.19 -6.26 -13.47
C THR A 152 10.30 -7.20 -12.28
N SER A 153 10.98 -8.32 -12.41
CA SER A 153 11.22 -9.26 -11.31
C SER A 153 12.08 -8.69 -10.17
N VAL A 154 12.85 -7.63 -10.41
CA VAL A 154 13.81 -7.08 -9.43
C VAL A 154 13.59 -5.59 -9.14
N PHE A 155 12.74 -4.94 -9.90
CA PHE A 155 12.62 -3.49 -9.87
C PHE A 155 11.20 -3.06 -10.27
N GLU A 156 10.64 -2.10 -9.55
CA GLU A 156 9.30 -1.57 -9.74
C GLU A 156 9.34 -0.04 -9.71
N VAL A 157 8.62 0.60 -10.62
CA VAL A 157 8.41 2.05 -10.64
C VAL A 157 6.94 2.35 -10.81
N TYR A 158 6.45 3.26 -10.01
CA TYR A 158 5.10 3.81 -10.09
C TYR A 158 5.21 5.33 -10.15
N ALA A 159 4.44 5.95 -11.02
CA ALA A 159 4.34 7.40 -11.11
C ALA A 159 2.88 7.80 -11.22
N ASN A 160 2.42 8.70 -10.35
CA ASN A 160 1.03 9.12 -10.29
C ASN A 160 0.94 10.64 -10.37
N ARG A 161 -0.07 11.12 -11.07
CA ARG A 161 -0.47 12.52 -11.09
C ARG A 161 -1.89 12.64 -10.53
N TYR A 162 -2.09 13.59 -9.63
CA TYR A 162 -3.34 13.80 -8.91
C TYR A 162 -3.90 15.19 -9.24
N GLU A 163 -5.20 15.25 -9.50
CA GLU A 163 -5.94 16.47 -9.78
C GLU A 163 -7.19 16.51 -8.88
N ARG A 164 -7.36 17.61 -8.16
CA ARG A 164 -8.54 17.83 -7.31
C ARG A 164 -9.79 18.03 -8.16
N LEU A 165 -10.90 17.52 -7.67
CA LEU A 165 -12.23 17.72 -8.26
C LEU A 165 -13.12 18.60 -7.36
N SER A 166 -12.92 18.54 -6.04
CA SER A 166 -13.65 19.37 -5.10
C SER A 166 -12.94 20.69 -4.86
N GLU A 167 -13.74 21.70 -4.62
CA GLU A 167 -13.29 23.01 -4.18
C GLU A 167 -12.93 23.00 -2.67
N ILE A 168 -12.61 24.18 -2.16
CA ILE A 168 -12.25 24.41 -0.75
C ILE A 168 -13.45 24.08 0.15
N ALA A 169 -13.27 23.15 1.10
CA ALA A 169 -14.23 22.86 2.14
C ALA A 169 -13.97 23.74 3.39
N LYS A 170 -15.04 24.11 4.11
CA LYS A 170 -14.93 24.79 5.39
C LYS A 170 -15.15 23.79 6.52
N TYR A 171 -14.18 23.64 7.38
CA TYR A 171 -14.26 22.86 8.60
C TYR A 171 -14.20 23.78 9.83
N GLY A 172 -15.35 24.07 10.43
CA GLY A 172 -15.44 25.05 11.52
C GLY A 172 -14.93 26.42 11.08
N THR A 173 -13.85 26.88 11.68
CA THR A 173 -13.14 28.14 11.33
C THR A 173 -11.97 27.91 10.36
N THR A 174 -11.63 26.66 10.05
CA THR A 174 -10.51 26.28 9.20
C THR A 174 -10.97 26.01 7.77
N THR A 175 -10.13 26.34 6.83
CA THR A 175 -10.37 26.08 5.40
C THR A 175 -9.45 24.95 4.97
N GLU A 176 -10.00 23.91 4.39
CA GLU A 176 -9.25 22.78 3.87
C GLU A 176 -9.36 22.70 2.35
N THR A 177 -8.30 22.28 1.71
CA THR A 177 -8.24 22.14 0.26
C THR A 177 -7.61 20.80 -0.09
N VAL A 178 -8.24 20.09 -1.03
CA VAL A 178 -7.62 18.90 -1.62
C VAL A 178 -6.39 19.33 -2.42
N LEU A 179 -5.32 18.58 -2.29
CA LEU A 179 -4.05 18.89 -2.93
C LEU A 179 -3.96 18.21 -4.30
N ASP A 180 -3.57 19.00 -5.31
CA ASP A 180 -3.03 18.48 -6.56
C ASP A 180 -1.60 18.03 -6.33
N GLY A 181 -1.06 17.16 -7.17
CA GLY A 181 0.32 16.78 -6.98
C GLY A 181 0.75 15.58 -7.81
N TYR A 182 1.90 15.08 -7.46
CA TYR A 182 2.43 13.83 -8.02
C TYR A 182 3.21 13.06 -6.97
N ASP A 183 3.35 11.78 -7.20
CA ASP A 183 4.35 10.96 -6.53
C ASP A 183 5.04 10.02 -7.53
N VAL A 184 6.28 9.68 -7.20
CA VAL A 184 7.07 8.66 -7.86
C VAL A 184 7.59 7.69 -6.81
N HIS A 185 7.25 6.43 -6.96
CA HIS A 185 7.66 5.37 -6.06
C HIS A 185 8.54 4.38 -6.81
N ILE A 186 9.70 4.06 -6.25
CA ILE A 186 10.68 3.15 -6.82
C ILE A 186 10.98 2.08 -5.78
N MET A 187 10.91 0.82 -6.17
CA MET A 187 11.28 -0.31 -5.32
C MET A 187 12.30 -1.20 -6.01
N GLY A 188 13.25 -1.70 -5.25
CA GLY A 188 14.25 -2.64 -5.74
C GLY A 188 14.46 -3.81 -4.78
N GLN A 189 14.60 -5.01 -5.32
CA GLN A 189 14.94 -6.18 -4.55
C GLN A 189 16.38 -6.11 -4.07
N LEU A 190 16.62 -6.42 -2.80
CA LEU A 190 17.98 -6.47 -2.25
C LEU A 190 18.74 -7.67 -2.82
N PRO A 191 20.00 -7.48 -3.24
CA PRO A 191 20.83 -8.57 -3.71
C PRO A 191 20.96 -9.67 -2.65
N TYR A 192 20.80 -10.93 -3.06
CA TYR A 192 20.89 -12.12 -2.19
C TYR A 192 19.80 -12.25 -1.11
N LEU A 193 18.84 -11.30 -1.04
CA LEU A 193 17.74 -11.31 -0.09
C LEU A 193 16.39 -11.26 -0.85
N PRO A 194 15.91 -12.39 -1.39
CA PRO A 194 14.70 -12.41 -2.22
C PRO A 194 13.41 -12.01 -1.47
N TRP A 195 13.45 -11.98 -0.16
CA TRP A 195 12.37 -11.54 0.72
C TRP A 195 12.48 -10.08 1.15
N GLY A 196 13.55 -9.37 0.75
CA GLY A 196 13.82 -7.99 1.14
C GLY A 196 13.81 -7.02 -0.04
N LYS A 197 13.18 -5.87 0.12
CA LYS A 197 13.17 -4.76 -0.85
C LYS A 197 13.54 -3.46 -0.16
N VAL A 198 14.17 -2.56 -0.91
CA VAL A 198 14.34 -1.15 -0.55
C VAL A 198 13.37 -0.33 -1.40
N ALA A 199 12.76 0.66 -0.80
CA ALA A 199 11.85 1.56 -1.49
C ALA A 199 12.22 3.03 -1.25
N TYR A 200 11.95 3.83 -2.26
CA TYR A 200 12.06 5.27 -2.27
C TYR A 200 10.79 5.87 -2.88
N ASN A 201 10.25 6.88 -2.24
CA ASN A 201 9.12 7.64 -2.77
C ASN A 201 9.45 9.13 -2.67
N ASN A 202 9.23 9.84 -3.78
CA ASN A 202 9.28 11.30 -3.84
C ASN A 202 7.89 11.82 -4.19
N TYR A 203 7.44 12.82 -3.47
CA TYR A 203 6.12 13.41 -3.67
C TYR A 203 6.16 14.94 -3.61
N SER A 204 5.23 15.55 -4.34
CA SER A 204 4.98 17.00 -4.29
C SER A 204 3.48 17.25 -4.34
N TRP A 205 2.99 17.99 -3.35
CA TRP A 205 1.60 18.39 -3.21
C TRP A 205 1.47 19.88 -3.25
N ASN A 206 0.60 20.39 -4.12
CA ASN A 206 0.38 21.80 -4.32
C ASN A 206 -0.84 22.25 -3.51
N ALA A 207 -0.62 23.20 -2.59
CA ALA A 207 -1.66 23.87 -1.84
C ALA A 207 -1.78 25.32 -2.29
N THR A 208 -2.94 25.92 -2.09
CA THR A 208 -3.10 27.36 -2.31
C THR A 208 -2.18 28.13 -1.37
N GLY A 209 -1.03 28.60 -1.90
CA GLY A 209 -0.05 29.41 -1.17
C GLY A 209 1.12 28.65 -0.53
N LYS A 210 1.19 27.33 -0.60
CA LYS A 210 2.32 26.54 -0.12
C LYS A 210 2.36 25.16 -0.75
N ASP A 211 3.46 24.84 -1.41
CA ASP A 211 3.74 23.48 -1.86
C ASP A 211 4.37 22.67 -0.72
N THR A 212 3.97 21.41 -0.61
CA THR A 212 4.54 20.45 0.33
C THR A 212 5.25 19.38 -0.46
N GLN A 213 6.55 19.27 -0.29
CA GLN A 213 7.36 18.24 -0.92
C GLN A 213 7.98 17.35 0.15
N GLY A 214 8.36 16.16 -0.24
CA GLY A 214 9.04 15.27 0.68
C GLY A 214 9.50 13.98 0.03
N GLU A 215 10.26 13.25 0.81
CA GLU A 215 10.81 11.96 0.43
C GLU A 215 10.48 10.92 1.50
N ARG A 216 10.39 9.68 1.07
CA ARG A 216 10.20 8.54 1.98
C ARG A 216 11.13 7.42 1.59
N TYR A 217 11.81 6.87 2.57
CA TYR A 217 12.71 5.73 2.41
C TYR A 217 12.22 4.59 3.27
N SER A 218 12.23 3.37 2.73
CA SER A 218 11.82 2.21 3.51
C SER A 218 12.54 0.93 3.14
N LEU A 219 12.46 -0.04 4.05
CA LEU A 219 12.85 -1.42 3.87
C LEU A 219 11.62 -2.28 4.07
N GLU A 220 11.33 -3.13 3.10
CA GLU A 220 10.31 -4.15 3.19
C GLU A 220 10.92 -5.53 3.42
N ALA A 221 10.25 -6.35 4.24
CA ALA A 221 10.60 -7.73 4.48
C ALA A 221 9.37 -8.62 4.39
N GLN A 222 9.37 -9.58 3.48
CA GLN A 222 8.34 -10.62 3.41
C GLN A 222 8.67 -11.71 4.43
N ILE A 223 7.97 -11.72 5.56
CA ILE A 223 8.19 -12.66 6.67
C ILE A 223 7.45 -13.97 6.43
N LEU A 224 6.22 -13.89 5.94
CA LEU A 224 5.40 -15.04 5.54
C LEU A 224 4.90 -14.82 4.10
N ARG A 225 4.35 -15.88 3.48
CA ARG A 225 3.83 -15.79 2.11
C ARG A 225 2.78 -14.70 1.91
N ASN A 226 2.04 -14.40 2.95
CA ASN A 226 0.94 -13.42 2.97
C ASN A 226 1.18 -12.25 3.91
N MET A 227 2.41 -12.06 4.41
CA MET A 227 2.72 -11.01 5.39
C MET A 227 4.00 -10.27 5.01
N VAL A 228 3.88 -8.96 4.88
CA VAL A 228 4.98 -8.05 4.58
C VAL A 228 5.08 -7.00 5.68
N PHE A 229 6.28 -6.82 6.21
CA PHE A 229 6.63 -5.72 7.09
C PHE A 229 7.40 -4.66 6.33
N GLU A 230 7.09 -3.42 6.60
CA GLU A 230 7.83 -2.27 6.09
C GLU A 230 8.15 -1.32 7.23
N ILE A 231 9.40 -0.88 7.29
CA ILE A 231 9.85 0.17 8.20
C ILE A 231 10.53 1.26 7.39
N GLY A 232 10.34 2.50 7.78
CA GLY A 232 10.94 3.59 7.04
C GLY A 232 10.84 4.93 7.74
N GLN A 233 11.29 5.93 7.01
CA GLN A 233 11.29 7.31 7.44
C GLN A 233 10.69 8.18 6.35
N SER A 234 9.81 9.08 6.73
CA SER A 234 9.28 10.17 5.91
C SER A 234 10.02 11.44 6.26
N ASP A 235 10.49 12.16 5.24
CA ASP A 235 11.25 13.41 5.35
C ASP A 235 10.53 14.53 4.59
N PRO A 236 9.45 15.10 5.14
CA PRO A 236 8.76 16.22 4.54
C PRO A 236 9.58 17.51 4.71
N GLU A 237 9.67 18.35 3.68
CA GLU A 237 10.43 19.60 3.73
C GLU A 237 9.91 20.59 4.80
N THR A 238 8.65 20.46 5.20
CA THR A 238 7.95 21.45 6.04
C THR A 238 7.81 21.03 7.50
N SER A 239 8.20 19.82 7.85
CA SER A 239 8.12 19.29 9.22
C SER A 239 9.32 18.42 9.55
N SER A 240 9.40 17.92 10.78
CA SER A 240 10.44 16.99 11.20
C SER A 240 10.26 15.63 10.54
N LYS A 241 11.37 14.88 10.43
CA LYS A 241 11.35 13.48 10.00
C LYS A 241 10.48 12.63 10.92
N GLU A 242 9.76 11.71 10.31
CA GLU A 242 8.81 10.84 10.99
C GLU A 242 9.10 9.38 10.64
N ASP A 243 9.31 8.57 11.67
CA ASP A 243 9.47 7.13 11.49
C ASP A 243 8.09 6.48 11.30
N PHE A 244 8.01 5.47 10.45
CA PHE A 244 6.80 4.71 10.24
C PHE A 244 7.06 3.20 10.22
N PHE A 245 6.01 2.46 10.55
CA PHE A 245 5.93 1.01 10.44
C PHE A 245 4.63 0.62 9.76
N LYS A 246 4.71 -0.33 8.81
CA LYS A 246 3.55 -0.84 8.10
C LYS A 246 3.57 -2.36 8.07
N LEU A 247 2.43 -2.96 8.37
CA LEU A 247 2.15 -4.38 8.20
C LEU A 247 1.11 -4.55 7.11
N THR A 248 1.43 -5.35 6.10
CA THR A 248 0.50 -5.72 5.04
C THR A 248 0.22 -7.21 5.07
N LEU A 249 -1.05 -7.57 5.12
CA LEU A 249 -1.55 -8.93 4.99
C LEU A 249 -2.24 -9.08 3.63
N ARG A 250 -1.92 -10.15 2.90
CA ARG A 250 -2.34 -10.33 1.50
C ARG A 250 -2.95 -11.69 1.26
N TRP A 251 -4.08 -11.75 0.55
CA TRP A 251 -4.75 -12.99 0.15
C TRP A 251 -5.16 -12.96 -1.33
N PRO A 252 -5.09 -14.12 -2.01
CA PRO A 252 -4.64 -15.43 -1.52
C PRO A 252 -3.12 -15.50 -1.35
N ALA A 253 -2.67 -16.26 -0.38
CA ALA A 253 -1.26 -16.40 -0.03
C ALA A 253 -0.41 -17.16 -1.08
N ASN A 254 -1.05 -17.91 -1.96
CA ASN A 254 -0.40 -18.88 -2.87
C ASN A 254 -0.53 -18.54 -4.36
N GLN A 255 -1.16 -17.45 -4.72
CA GLN A 255 -1.26 -17.01 -6.12
C GLN A 255 -0.22 -15.91 -6.39
N LEU A 256 0.31 -15.91 -7.61
CA LEU A 256 1.03 -14.74 -8.10
C LEU A 256 0.06 -13.57 -8.03
N SER A 257 0.40 -12.59 -7.20
CA SER A 257 -0.44 -11.42 -6.99
C SER A 257 -0.66 -10.70 -8.32
N LEU A 258 -1.89 -10.29 -8.60
CA LEU A 258 -2.19 -9.41 -9.74
C LEU A 258 -1.48 -8.04 -9.61
N ILE A 259 -0.99 -7.75 -8.41
CA ILE A 259 -0.20 -6.54 -8.12
C ILE A 259 1.27 -6.76 -8.51
N HIS A 260 1.73 -8.03 -8.59
CA HIS A 260 3.13 -8.40 -8.82
C HIS A 260 3.32 -9.42 -9.94
N ILE A 261 2.42 -9.45 -10.94
CA ILE A 261 2.62 -10.33 -12.12
C ILE A 261 3.82 -9.89 -12.92
#